data_40a340a3d832a20bb017c2bb5740f6d4
#
_entry.id   40a340a3d832a20bb017c2bb5740f6d4
#
_cell.length_a   1.000
_cell.length_b   1.000
_cell.length_c   1.000
_cell.angle_alpha   90.00
_cell.angle_beta   90.00
_cell.angle_gamma   90.00
#
_symmetry.space_group_name_H-M   'P 1'
#
loop_
_entity.id
_entity.type
_entity.pdbx_description
1 polymer ?
#
loop_
_entity_poly.entity_id
_entity_poly.type
_entity_poly.pdbx_seq_one_letter_code
_entity_poly.pdbx_strand_id
1 'polypeptide(L)'
;MQDYQEDINAVEGFLVDTLDAVVIFADDEPNAYWRNGHPTVSICTKQSKRLQLYTILHEAGHAILRSKEDYEIWFPYGRQHKNKSISRRVDVMREEVMAWETGRDLAIKLGIELDPKLWHNFVKKNLFDYVAWAFDPSTYGGDIGKP
;
A
#
# COMPACT_ATOMS: atom_id res chain seq x y z
N MET A 1 2.55 -15.61 21.58
CA MET A 1 1.86 -14.34 21.29
C MET A 1 2.61 -13.62 20.18
N GLN A 2 1.92 -13.10 19.21
CA GLN A 2 2.54 -12.40 18.08
C GLN A 2 3.21 -11.11 18.55
N ASP A 3 4.45 -10.89 18.15
CA ASP A 3 5.15 -9.63 18.38
C ASP A 3 5.08 -8.76 17.14
N TYR A 4 4.09 -7.86 17.14
CA TYR A 4 3.85 -6.96 16.02
C TYR A 4 5.04 -6.02 15.75
N GLN A 5 5.82 -5.66 16.76
CA GLN A 5 6.99 -4.79 16.55
C GLN A 5 8.10 -5.56 15.82
N GLU A 6 8.31 -6.80 16.16
CA GLU A 6 9.27 -7.66 15.47
C GLU A 6 8.85 -7.87 14.01
N ASP A 7 7.56 -8.10 13.77
CA ASP A 7 7.01 -8.24 12.42
C ASP A 7 7.16 -6.95 11.60
N ILE A 8 6.88 -5.79 12.19
CA ILE A 8 7.09 -4.48 11.55
C ILE A 8 8.56 -4.30 11.19
N ASN A 9 9.47 -4.63 12.10
CA ASN A 9 10.91 -4.54 11.85
C ASN A 9 11.34 -5.45 10.69
N ALA A 10 10.75 -6.64 10.56
CA ALA A 10 11.05 -7.55 9.46
C ALA A 10 10.62 -6.96 8.11
N VAL A 11 9.45 -6.32 8.03
CA VAL A 11 8.99 -5.66 6.81
C VAL A 11 9.87 -4.44 6.49
N GLU A 12 10.21 -3.63 7.49
CA GLU A 12 11.12 -2.49 7.32
C GLU A 12 12.48 -2.96 6.79
N GLY A 13 13.05 -4.01 7.36
CA GLY A 13 14.31 -4.61 6.91
C GLY A 13 14.24 -5.04 5.44
N PHE A 14 13.15 -5.69 5.02
CA PHE A 14 12.94 -6.05 3.62
C PHE A 14 12.91 -4.81 2.72
N LEU A 15 12.15 -3.78 3.10
CA LEU A 15 12.04 -2.55 2.32
C LEU A 15 13.39 -1.87 2.15
N VAL A 16 14.16 -1.74 3.22
CA VAL A 16 15.48 -1.08 3.19
C VAL A 16 16.50 -1.93 2.42
N ASP A 17 16.61 -3.21 2.73
CA ASP A 17 17.68 -4.07 2.22
C ASP A 17 17.41 -4.55 0.78
N THR A 18 16.15 -4.79 0.42
CA THR A 18 15.78 -5.34 -0.88
C THR A 18 15.36 -4.28 -1.89
N LEU A 19 14.63 -3.25 -1.47
CA LEU A 19 14.10 -2.21 -2.35
C LEU A 19 14.86 -0.88 -2.25
N ASP A 20 15.86 -0.79 -1.40
CA ASP A 20 16.56 0.47 -1.14
C ASP A 20 15.58 1.60 -0.75
N ALA A 21 14.57 1.22 0.04
CA ALA A 21 13.51 2.13 0.45
C ALA A 21 13.92 2.97 1.67
N VAL A 22 13.29 4.12 1.80
CA VAL A 22 13.30 4.93 3.02
C VAL A 22 11.99 4.67 3.75
N VAL A 23 12.05 4.29 5.02
CA VAL A 23 10.87 4.06 5.86
C VAL A 23 10.79 5.14 6.93
N ILE A 24 9.64 5.82 6.99
CA ILE A 24 9.40 6.95 7.90
C ILE A 24 8.24 6.59 8.83
N PHE A 25 8.48 6.68 10.13
CA PHE A 25 7.44 6.55 11.15
C PHE A 25 7.11 7.95 11.68
N ALA A 26 5.90 8.42 11.43
CA ALA A 26 5.47 9.76 11.78
C ALA A 26 3.97 9.81 12.11
N ASP A 27 3.46 10.97 12.47
CA ASP A 27 2.04 11.18 12.79
C ASP A 27 1.15 11.35 11.55
N ASP A 28 1.73 11.25 10.35
CA ASP A 28 1.04 11.44 9.08
C ASP A 28 0.32 10.16 8.63
N GLU A 29 -0.59 10.30 7.66
CA GLU A 29 -1.25 9.18 7.03
C GLU A 29 -0.25 8.24 6.34
N PRO A 30 -0.50 6.92 6.36
CA PRO A 30 0.34 5.97 5.64
C PRO A 30 0.37 6.27 4.14
N ASN A 31 1.54 6.15 3.53
CA ASN A 31 1.71 6.42 2.11
C ASN A 31 2.95 5.73 1.55
N ALA A 32 2.93 5.47 0.24
CA ALA A 32 4.09 5.02 -0.52
C ALA A 32 4.30 5.94 -1.72
N TYR A 33 5.49 6.49 -1.87
CA TYR A 33 5.84 7.39 -2.96
C TYR A 33 7.32 7.26 -3.34
N TRP A 34 7.68 7.83 -4.49
CA TRP A 34 9.07 7.88 -4.94
C TRP A 34 9.67 9.24 -4.64
N ARG A 35 10.85 9.24 -4.05
CA ARG A 35 11.61 10.45 -3.77
C ARG A 35 13.06 10.22 -4.15
N ASN A 36 13.59 11.07 -5.04
CA ASN A 36 14.97 10.97 -5.54
C ASN A 36 15.34 9.59 -6.09
N GLY A 37 14.38 8.91 -6.76
CA GLY A 37 14.61 7.59 -7.35
C GLY A 37 14.49 6.43 -6.36
N HIS A 38 14.14 6.69 -5.09
CA HIS A 38 13.97 5.67 -4.06
C HIS A 38 12.51 5.57 -3.61
N PRO A 39 11.99 4.35 -3.39
CA PRO A 39 10.69 4.20 -2.75
C PRO A 39 10.75 4.71 -1.31
N THR A 40 9.76 5.49 -0.92
CA THR A 40 9.60 5.99 0.44
C THR A 40 8.28 5.51 0.99
N VAL A 41 8.31 4.90 2.17
CA VAL A 41 7.13 4.38 2.86
C VAL A 41 6.96 5.12 4.18
N SER A 42 5.81 5.74 4.37
CA SER A 42 5.46 6.46 5.61
C SER A 42 4.40 5.69 6.37
N ILE A 43 4.59 5.51 7.67
CA ILE A 43 3.68 4.77 8.55
C ILE A 43 3.24 5.67 9.70
N CYS A 44 1.94 5.68 9.98
CA CYS A 44 1.35 6.48 11.05
C CYS A 44 1.57 5.82 12.41
N THR A 45 2.33 6.47 13.29
CA THR A 45 2.64 5.97 14.63
C THR A 45 1.48 6.06 15.62
N LYS A 46 0.42 6.80 15.29
CA LYS A 46 -0.80 6.87 16.11
C LYS A 46 -1.65 5.61 16.02
N GLN A 47 -1.45 4.77 15.01
CA GLN A 47 -2.13 3.50 14.87
C GLN A 47 -1.63 2.49 15.89
N SER A 48 -2.47 1.50 16.25
CA SER A 48 -2.01 0.34 17.02
C SER A 48 -0.92 -0.41 16.27
N LYS A 49 -0.10 -1.19 16.98
CA LYS A 49 0.99 -1.96 16.33
C LYS A 49 0.47 -2.94 15.28
N ARG A 50 -0.69 -3.56 15.52
CA ARG A 50 -1.31 -4.41 14.50
C ARG A 50 -1.67 -3.63 13.23
N LEU A 51 -2.26 -2.44 13.38
CA LEU A 51 -2.60 -1.61 12.23
C LEU A 51 -1.36 -1.06 11.53
N GLN A 52 -0.31 -0.71 12.28
CA GLN A 52 0.98 -0.35 11.68
C GLN A 52 1.55 -1.49 10.84
N LEU A 53 1.47 -2.74 11.31
CA LEU A 53 1.89 -3.90 10.54
C LEU A 53 1.08 -4.04 9.25
N TYR A 54 -0.25 -3.93 9.34
CA TYR A 54 -1.11 -4.07 8.16
C TYR A 54 -0.84 -2.96 7.14
N THR A 55 -0.66 -1.74 7.60
CA THR A 55 -0.38 -0.61 6.70
C THR A 55 1.02 -0.68 6.10
N ILE A 56 2.05 -1.08 6.84
CA ILE A 56 3.39 -1.21 6.25
C ILE A 56 3.44 -2.33 5.21
N LEU A 57 2.70 -3.42 5.41
CA LEU A 57 2.56 -4.47 4.40
C LEU A 57 1.87 -3.97 3.14
N HIS A 58 0.82 -3.17 3.28
CA HIS A 58 0.13 -2.55 2.15
C HIS A 58 1.05 -1.60 1.38
N GLU A 59 1.72 -0.70 2.08
CA GLU A 59 2.63 0.26 1.46
C GLU A 59 3.86 -0.44 0.83
N ALA A 60 4.33 -1.52 1.46
CA ALA A 60 5.35 -2.39 0.86
C ALA A 60 4.83 -3.03 -0.45
N GLY A 61 3.57 -3.42 -0.48
CA GLY A 61 2.92 -3.92 -1.69
C GLY A 61 3.00 -2.92 -2.85
N HIS A 62 2.68 -1.65 -2.60
CA HIS A 62 2.85 -0.58 -3.58
C HIS A 62 4.31 -0.42 -4.02
N ALA A 63 5.23 -0.40 -3.07
CA ALA A 63 6.65 -0.24 -3.36
C ALA A 63 7.18 -1.39 -4.23
N ILE A 64 6.79 -2.62 -3.95
CA ILE A 64 7.16 -3.81 -4.75
C ILE A 64 6.60 -3.69 -6.17
N LEU A 65 5.32 -3.37 -6.31
CA LEU A 65 4.69 -3.24 -7.63
C LEU A 65 5.36 -2.18 -8.49
N ARG A 66 5.59 -1.00 -7.91
CA ARG A 66 6.19 0.14 -8.62
C ARG A 66 7.67 -0.04 -8.93
N SER A 67 8.35 -0.94 -8.22
CA SER A 67 9.74 -1.30 -8.48
C SER A 67 9.91 -2.24 -9.68
N LYS A 68 8.85 -2.84 -10.17
CA LYS A 68 8.91 -3.75 -11.32
C LYS A 68 9.08 -2.98 -12.62
N GLU A 69 9.94 -3.51 -13.50
CA GLU A 69 10.22 -2.89 -14.80
C GLU A 69 8.97 -2.76 -15.69
N ASP A 70 8.01 -3.68 -15.52
CA ASP A 70 6.78 -3.71 -16.29
C ASP A 70 5.61 -2.95 -15.64
N TYR A 71 5.84 -2.21 -14.55
CA TYR A 71 4.77 -1.50 -13.82
C TYR A 71 3.95 -0.60 -14.76
N GLU A 72 4.60 0.22 -15.59
CA GLU A 72 3.91 1.13 -16.49
C GLU A 72 3.16 0.41 -17.62
N ILE A 73 3.57 -0.81 -17.96
CA ILE A 73 2.86 -1.66 -18.93
C ILE A 73 1.53 -2.12 -18.34
N TRP A 74 1.54 -2.51 -17.06
CA TRP A 74 0.34 -3.01 -16.37
C TRP A 74 -0.58 -1.92 -15.86
N PHE A 75 -0.03 -0.71 -15.58
CA PHE A 75 -0.77 0.44 -15.05
C PHE A 75 -0.49 1.71 -15.86
N PRO A 76 -0.81 1.71 -17.18
CA PRO A 76 -0.45 2.84 -18.04
C PRO A 76 -1.17 4.15 -17.69
N TYR A 77 -2.34 4.07 -17.02
CA TYR A 77 -3.13 5.22 -16.59
C TYR A 77 -3.15 5.40 -15.08
N GLY A 78 -2.17 4.82 -14.38
CA GLY A 78 -2.12 4.81 -12.92
C GLY A 78 -1.95 6.19 -12.27
N ARG A 79 -1.45 6.20 -11.04
CA ARG A 79 -1.40 7.40 -10.18
C ARG A 79 -0.59 8.56 -10.73
N GLN A 80 0.30 8.30 -11.70
CA GLN A 80 1.10 9.32 -12.36
C GLN A 80 0.28 10.22 -13.29
N HIS A 81 -0.87 9.77 -13.76
CA HIS A 81 -1.76 10.54 -14.62
C HIS A 81 -2.75 11.35 -13.78
N LYS A 82 -2.93 12.62 -14.15
CA LYS A 82 -3.78 13.56 -13.39
C LYS A 82 -5.26 13.54 -13.78
N ASN A 83 -5.62 12.84 -14.86
CA ASN A 83 -7.00 12.82 -15.31
C ASN A 83 -7.86 11.86 -14.45
N LYS A 84 -9.17 12.07 -14.46
CA LYS A 84 -10.13 11.24 -13.74
C LYS A 84 -10.88 10.27 -14.67
N SER A 85 -10.25 9.85 -15.76
CA SER A 85 -10.84 8.94 -16.74
C SER A 85 -11.18 7.59 -16.09
N ILE A 86 -12.07 6.84 -16.73
CA ILE A 86 -12.38 5.46 -16.31
C ILE A 86 -11.10 4.60 -16.31
N SER A 87 -10.28 4.75 -17.34
CA SER A 87 -9.01 4.00 -17.44
C SER A 87 -8.11 4.24 -16.22
N ARG A 88 -7.97 5.50 -15.80
CA ARG A 88 -7.18 5.83 -14.60
C ARG A 88 -7.81 5.24 -13.33
N ARG A 89 -9.12 5.36 -13.19
CA ARG A 89 -9.82 4.82 -12.02
C ARG A 89 -9.67 3.30 -11.91
N VAL A 90 -9.76 2.61 -13.03
CA VAL A 90 -9.54 1.15 -13.09
C VAL A 90 -8.11 0.80 -12.68
N ASP A 91 -7.11 1.51 -13.22
CA ASP A 91 -5.71 1.22 -12.90
C ASP A 91 -5.39 1.51 -11.43
N VAL A 92 -5.87 2.61 -10.87
CA VAL A 92 -5.72 2.91 -9.43
C VAL A 92 -6.36 1.82 -8.58
N MET A 93 -7.58 1.40 -8.92
CA MET A 93 -8.30 0.36 -8.21
C MET A 93 -7.56 -0.98 -8.26
N ARG A 94 -7.06 -1.35 -9.44
CA ARG A 94 -6.27 -2.58 -9.63
C ARG A 94 -4.98 -2.55 -8.81
N GLU A 95 -4.27 -1.43 -8.82
CA GLU A 95 -3.04 -1.30 -8.01
C GLU A 95 -3.35 -1.44 -6.52
N GLU A 96 -4.42 -0.84 -6.02
CA GLU A 96 -4.82 -0.99 -4.63
C GLU A 96 -5.07 -2.46 -4.26
N VAL A 97 -5.86 -3.17 -5.05
CA VAL A 97 -6.12 -4.60 -4.81
C VAL A 97 -4.82 -5.41 -4.82
N MET A 98 -3.99 -5.18 -5.83
CA MET A 98 -2.72 -5.91 -5.98
C MET A 98 -1.72 -5.56 -4.88
N ALA A 99 -1.73 -4.33 -4.37
CA ALA A 99 -0.87 -3.93 -3.25
C ALA A 99 -1.21 -4.70 -1.97
N TRP A 100 -2.50 -4.89 -1.67
CA TRP A 100 -2.93 -5.71 -0.54
C TRP A 100 -2.53 -7.18 -0.71
N GLU A 101 -2.71 -7.75 -1.90
CA GLU A 101 -2.31 -9.13 -2.20
C GLU A 101 -0.80 -9.31 -2.12
N THR A 102 -0.05 -8.39 -2.68
CA THR A 102 1.42 -8.39 -2.64
C THR A 102 1.93 -8.25 -1.20
N GLY A 103 1.30 -7.41 -0.40
CA GLY A 103 1.64 -7.27 1.02
C GLY A 103 1.39 -8.56 1.81
N ARG A 104 0.28 -9.24 1.55
CA ARG A 104 0.02 -10.56 2.14
C ARG A 104 1.09 -11.58 1.73
N ASP A 105 1.45 -11.62 0.46
CA ASP A 105 2.46 -12.55 -0.04
C ASP A 105 3.83 -12.26 0.59
N LEU A 106 4.16 -10.99 0.81
CA LEU A 106 5.35 -10.59 1.55
C LEU A 106 5.33 -11.09 3.00
N ALA A 107 4.19 -10.97 3.68
CA ALA A 107 4.03 -11.49 5.04
C ALA A 107 4.32 -13.00 5.09
N ILE A 108 3.76 -13.76 4.16
CA ILE A 108 4.01 -15.21 4.04
C ILE A 108 5.51 -15.48 3.84
N LYS A 109 6.13 -14.75 2.93
CA LYS A 109 7.57 -14.89 2.63
C LYS A 109 8.44 -14.60 3.85
N LEU A 110 8.06 -13.64 4.68
CA LEU A 110 8.81 -13.26 5.89
C LEU A 110 8.45 -14.11 7.12
N GLY A 111 7.52 -15.06 6.99
CA GLY A 111 7.07 -15.89 8.10
C GLY A 111 6.17 -15.17 9.10
N ILE A 112 5.56 -14.06 8.68
CA ILE A 112 4.63 -13.28 9.51
C ILE A 112 3.24 -13.92 9.46
N GLU A 113 2.69 -14.25 10.62
CA GLU A 113 1.34 -14.76 10.72
C GLU A 113 0.32 -13.62 10.68
N LEU A 114 -0.63 -13.71 9.76
CA LEU A 114 -1.77 -12.81 9.68
C LEU A 114 -3.04 -13.57 10.07
N ASP A 115 -3.83 -13.01 10.96
CA ASP A 115 -5.19 -13.51 11.19
C ASP A 115 -6.02 -13.25 9.92
N PRO A 116 -6.48 -14.31 9.21
CA PRO A 116 -7.15 -14.11 7.92
C PRO A 116 -8.41 -13.27 8.00
N LYS A 117 -9.15 -13.39 9.10
CA LYS A 117 -10.41 -12.65 9.31
C LYS A 117 -10.13 -11.16 9.56
N LEU A 118 -9.20 -10.86 10.43
CA LEU A 118 -8.82 -9.47 10.74
C LEU A 118 -8.19 -8.79 9.53
N TRP A 119 -7.29 -9.49 8.82
CA TRP A 119 -6.70 -8.99 7.59
C TRP A 119 -7.75 -8.70 6.53
N HIS A 120 -8.63 -9.66 6.25
CA HIS A 120 -9.69 -9.50 5.26
C HIS A 120 -10.62 -8.33 5.59
N ASN A 121 -11.03 -8.20 6.85
CA ASN A 121 -11.89 -7.09 7.27
C ASN A 121 -11.21 -5.73 7.11
N PHE A 122 -9.93 -5.64 7.42
CA PHE A 122 -9.15 -4.43 7.26
C PHE A 122 -9.00 -4.05 5.78
N VAL A 123 -8.65 -5.01 4.93
CA VAL A 123 -8.54 -4.82 3.47
C VAL A 123 -9.87 -4.36 2.89
N LYS A 124 -10.96 -5.04 3.22
CA LYS A 124 -12.30 -4.71 2.73
C LYS A 124 -12.70 -3.28 3.10
N LYS A 125 -12.46 -2.89 4.35
CA LYS A 125 -12.77 -1.54 4.83
C LYS A 125 -11.98 -0.47 4.06
N ASN A 126 -10.69 -0.72 3.83
CA ASN A 126 -9.84 0.24 3.12
C ASN A 126 -10.14 0.30 1.62
N LEU A 127 -10.48 -0.84 0.99
CA LEU A 127 -10.84 -0.87 -0.42
C LEU A 127 -12.21 -0.25 -0.71
N PHE A 128 -13.11 -0.22 0.25
CA PHE A 128 -14.46 0.30 0.05
C PHE A 128 -14.45 1.72 -0.52
N ASP A 129 -13.65 2.61 0.01
CA ASP A 129 -13.57 4.01 -0.46
C ASP A 129 -13.04 4.08 -1.90
N TYR A 130 -12.09 3.23 -2.27
CA TYR A 130 -11.58 3.16 -3.64
C TYR A 130 -12.63 2.62 -4.62
N VAL A 131 -13.40 1.62 -4.23
CA VAL A 131 -14.50 1.07 -5.04
C VAL A 131 -15.54 2.15 -5.29
N ALA A 132 -15.97 2.84 -4.25
CA ALA A 132 -16.97 3.90 -4.33
C ALA A 132 -16.46 5.07 -5.19
N TRP A 133 -15.23 5.50 -5.00
CA TRP A 133 -14.61 6.53 -5.83
C TRP A 133 -14.48 6.10 -7.29
N ALA A 134 -14.09 4.86 -7.56
CA ALA A 134 -13.96 4.37 -8.94
C ALA A 134 -15.31 4.31 -9.67
N PHE A 135 -16.38 4.04 -8.92
CA PHE A 135 -17.74 4.05 -9.46
C PHE A 135 -18.24 5.47 -9.69
N ASP A 136 -18.11 6.36 -8.72
CA ASP A 136 -18.58 7.76 -8.79
C ASP A 136 -17.61 8.71 -8.08
N PRO A 137 -16.64 9.28 -8.82
CA PRO A 137 -15.63 10.17 -8.23
C PRO A 137 -16.20 11.46 -7.63
N SER A 138 -17.43 11.88 -8.04
CA SER A 138 -18.05 13.09 -7.52
C SER A 138 -18.56 12.96 -6.09
N THR A 139 -18.82 11.74 -5.63
CA THR A 139 -19.33 11.44 -4.28
C THR A 139 -18.22 11.45 -3.25
N TYR A 140 -16.99 11.13 -3.66
CA TYR A 140 -15.82 11.03 -2.77
C TYR A 140 -14.83 12.14 -3.11
N GLY A 141 -14.56 13.01 -2.14
CA GLY A 141 -13.66 14.13 -2.32
C GLY A 141 -12.23 13.74 -2.67
N GLY A 142 -11.54 14.70 -3.14
CA GLY A 142 -10.33 14.84 -3.85
C GLY A 142 -9.07 14.04 -3.56
N ASP A 143 -8.91 13.25 -2.52
CA ASP A 143 -7.60 12.66 -2.21
C ASP A 143 -7.43 11.22 -2.68
N ILE A 144 -8.51 10.50 -2.91
CA ILE A 144 -8.46 9.13 -3.42
C ILE A 144 -7.88 9.11 -4.83
N GLY A 145 -6.90 8.23 -5.07
CA GLY A 145 -6.25 8.08 -6.36
C GLY A 145 -5.27 9.19 -6.72
N LYS A 146 -4.92 10.07 -5.82
CA LYS A 146 -3.82 11.03 -6.05
C LYS A 146 -2.46 10.32 -5.98
N PRO A 147 -1.52 10.74 -6.82
CA PRO A 147 -0.17 10.20 -6.75
C PRO A 147 0.54 10.51 -5.43
#